data_571c9fb13544f0ff190d5e26a17a3532
#
_entry.id   571c9fb13544f0ff190d5e26a17a3532
#
_cell.length_a   1.000
_cell.length_b   1.000
_cell.length_c   1.000
_cell.angle_alpha   90.00
_cell.angle_beta   90.00
_cell.angle_gamma   90.00
#
_symmetry.space_group_name_H-M   'P 1'
#
loop_
_entity.id
_entity.type
_entity.pdbx_description
1 polymer ?
#
loop_
_entity_poly.entity_id
_entity_poly.type
_entity_poly.pdbx_seq_one_letter_code
_entity_poly.pdbx_strand_id
1 'polypeptide(L)'
;MNVLIDVNVALDVILERQPWLDDSKGVWDACYQMRRTGHLVATGLTNLFYISRRIIGTTKARAGVHICLATFEIVPVGRLELEQADAMAGSDLEDNVCLACAVNAHLDAIVTRNPKDFAASPIPVLTPTELLALLPKA
;
A
#
# COMPACT_ATOMS: atom_id res chain seq x y z
N MET A 1 2.46 -12.92 8.47
CA MET A 1 2.38 -11.48 8.75
C MET A 1 1.52 -10.80 7.69
N ASN A 2 0.56 -10.00 8.13
CA ASN A 2 -0.33 -9.24 7.25
C ASN A 2 0.13 -7.78 7.22
N VAL A 3 0.40 -7.25 6.04
CA VAL A 3 0.93 -5.89 5.91
C VAL A 3 0.06 -5.03 4.99
N LEU A 4 -0.10 -3.76 5.34
CA LEU A 4 -0.71 -2.78 4.46
C LEU A 4 0.39 -2.21 3.56
N ILE A 5 0.15 -2.24 2.26
CA ILE A 5 1.07 -1.68 1.28
C ILE A 5 0.56 -0.28 0.91
N ASP A 6 1.40 0.73 1.12
CA ASP A 6 1.12 2.07 0.63
C ASP A 6 0.98 2.01 -0.90
N VAL A 7 -0.03 2.68 -1.43
CA VAL A 7 -0.34 2.66 -2.86
C VAL A 7 0.86 3.09 -3.72
N ASN A 8 1.73 3.95 -3.20
CA ASN A 8 2.93 4.35 -3.93
C ASN A 8 3.88 3.19 -4.21
N VAL A 9 3.94 2.20 -3.34
CA VAL A 9 4.75 0.98 -3.58
C VAL A 9 4.17 0.20 -4.78
N ALA A 10 2.86 0.05 -4.85
CA ALA A 10 2.21 -0.60 -5.99
C ALA A 10 2.37 0.23 -7.28
N LEU A 11 2.25 1.56 -7.18
CA LEU A 11 2.47 2.46 -8.31
C LEU A 11 3.91 2.39 -8.86
N ASP A 12 4.90 2.23 -7.99
CA ASP A 12 6.29 2.08 -8.41
C ASP A 12 6.46 0.89 -9.36
N VAL A 13 5.73 -0.18 -9.10
CA VAL A 13 5.78 -1.38 -9.96
C VAL A 13 5.04 -1.14 -11.27
N ILE A 14 3.80 -0.65 -11.19
CA ILE A 14 2.96 -0.45 -12.38
C ILE A 14 3.55 0.59 -13.33
N LEU A 15 4.10 1.67 -12.79
CA LEU A 15 4.67 2.77 -13.56
C LEU A 15 6.18 2.63 -13.76
N GLU A 16 6.80 1.57 -13.24
CA GLU A 16 8.24 1.30 -13.34
C GLU A 16 9.07 2.50 -12.87
N ARG A 17 8.72 3.06 -11.71
CA ARG A 17 9.37 4.28 -11.18
C ARG A 17 10.71 3.99 -10.54
N GLN A 18 11.76 4.66 -11.03
CA GLN A 18 13.09 4.60 -10.44
C GLN A 18 13.28 5.72 -9.40
N PRO A 19 14.12 5.53 -8.39
CA PRO A 19 14.96 4.35 -8.08
C PRO A 19 14.25 3.25 -7.28
N TRP A 20 12.95 3.32 -7.10
CA TRP A 20 12.19 2.47 -6.15
C TRP A 20 11.75 1.13 -6.72
N LEU A 21 11.79 0.97 -8.05
CA LEU A 21 11.20 -0.19 -8.73
C LEU A 21 11.68 -1.53 -8.17
N ASP A 22 12.98 -1.71 -7.99
CA ASP A 22 13.53 -3.01 -7.59
C ASP A 22 13.02 -3.44 -6.22
N ASP A 23 13.06 -2.56 -5.23
CA ASP A 23 12.61 -2.87 -3.88
C ASP A 23 11.09 -3.03 -3.83
N SER A 24 10.35 -2.14 -4.49
CA SER A 24 8.88 -2.22 -4.56
C SER A 24 8.43 -3.50 -5.28
N LYS A 25 9.12 -3.88 -6.35
CA LYS A 25 8.85 -5.14 -7.05
C LYS A 25 9.16 -6.35 -6.17
N GLY A 26 10.22 -6.30 -5.38
CA GLY A 26 10.53 -7.35 -4.42
C GLY A 26 9.41 -7.56 -3.41
N VAL A 27 8.84 -6.47 -2.89
CA VAL A 27 7.68 -6.53 -2.00
C VAL A 27 6.46 -7.11 -2.72
N TRP A 28 6.19 -6.66 -3.94
CA TRP A 28 5.09 -7.18 -4.76
C TRP A 28 5.23 -8.69 -4.98
N ASP A 29 6.40 -9.13 -5.41
CA ASP A 29 6.66 -10.55 -5.67
C ASP A 29 6.52 -11.39 -4.40
N ALA A 30 6.94 -10.87 -3.25
CA ALA A 30 6.75 -11.54 -1.97
C ALA A 30 5.28 -11.70 -1.61
N CYS A 31 4.46 -10.68 -1.86
CA CYS A 31 3.01 -10.74 -1.65
C CYS A 31 2.36 -11.74 -2.61
N TYR A 32 2.76 -11.70 -3.87
CA TYR A 32 2.25 -12.63 -4.89
C TYR A 32 2.56 -14.08 -4.53
N GLN A 33 3.74 -14.35 -3.99
CA GLN A 33 4.16 -15.67 -3.55
C GLN A 33 3.63 -16.04 -2.16
N MET A 34 2.78 -15.21 -1.59
CA MET A 34 2.15 -15.41 -0.27
C MET A 34 3.13 -15.49 0.90
N ARG A 35 4.36 -14.97 0.75
CA ARG A 35 5.33 -14.88 1.85
C ARG A 35 4.90 -13.83 2.89
N ARG A 36 4.23 -12.81 2.42
CA ARG A 36 3.55 -11.79 3.21
C ARG A 36 2.18 -11.58 2.60
N THR A 37 1.14 -11.55 3.41
CA THR A 37 -0.19 -11.23 2.91
C THR A 37 -0.30 -9.71 2.79
N GLY A 38 -0.25 -9.23 1.55
CA GLY A 38 -0.32 -7.80 1.25
C GLY A 38 -1.75 -7.32 1.13
N HIS A 39 -2.00 -6.14 1.68
CA HIS A 39 -3.31 -5.48 1.66
C HIS A 39 -3.18 -4.10 1.05
N LEU A 40 -4.16 -3.71 0.24
CA LEU A 40 -4.34 -2.34 -0.24
C LEU A 40 -5.66 -1.80 0.29
N VAL A 41 -5.69 -0.51 0.62
CA VAL A 41 -6.92 0.15 0.99
C VAL A 41 -7.75 0.41 -0.28
N ALA A 42 -9.07 0.20 -0.20
CA ALA A 42 -9.96 0.34 -1.35
C ALA A 42 -9.84 1.69 -2.05
N THR A 43 -9.77 2.79 -1.30
CA THR A 43 -9.58 4.14 -1.85
C THR A 43 -8.23 4.31 -2.54
N GLY A 44 -7.19 3.61 -2.06
CA GLY A 44 -5.87 3.61 -2.68
C GLY A 44 -5.89 2.98 -4.07
N LEU A 45 -6.70 1.94 -4.26
CA LEU A 45 -6.82 1.28 -5.55
C LEU A 45 -7.46 2.19 -6.61
N THR A 46 -8.49 2.95 -6.25
CA THR A 46 -9.09 3.92 -7.17
C THR A 46 -8.11 5.05 -7.49
N ASN A 47 -7.36 5.54 -6.51
CA ASN A 47 -6.32 6.54 -6.74
C ASN A 47 -5.23 6.03 -7.67
N LEU A 48 -4.80 4.79 -7.49
CA LEU A 48 -3.84 4.13 -8.38
C LEU A 48 -4.32 4.16 -9.83
N PHE A 49 -5.61 3.85 -10.07
CA PHE A 49 -6.19 3.92 -11.40
C PHE A 49 -6.08 5.32 -11.99
N TYR A 50 -6.52 6.34 -11.25
CA TYR A 50 -6.54 7.71 -11.78
C TYR A 50 -5.15 8.30 -12.00
N ILE A 51 -4.20 7.98 -11.13
CA ILE A 51 -2.80 8.38 -11.32
C ILE A 51 -2.20 7.68 -12.55
N SER A 52 -2.37 6.36 -12.64
CA SER A 52 -1.82 5.56 -13.73
C SER A 52 -2.42 5.95 -15.08
N ARG A 53 -3.73 6.20 -15.15
CA ARG A 53 -4.42 6.58 -16.37
C ARG A 53 -3.80 7.80 -17.05
N ARG A 54 -3.37 8.77 -16.27
CA ARG A 54 -2.76 10.01 -16.79
C ARG A 54 -1.41 9.76 -17.45
N ILE A 55 -0.72 8.70 -17.06
CA ILE A 55 0.65 8.42 -17.48
C ILE A 55 0.70 7.34 -18.56
N ILE A 56 -0.04 6.24 -18.38
CA ILE A 56 0.02 5.07 -19.26
C ILE A 56 -1.29 4.77 -20.00
N GLY A 57 -2.31 5.60 -19.81
CA GLY A 57 -3.61 5.45 -20.48
C GLY A 57 -4.55 4.50 -19.75
N THR A 58 -5.82 4.53 -20.17
CA THR A 58 -6.91 3.82 -19.49
C THR A 58 -6.74 2.30 -19.56
N THR A 59 -6.39 1.74 -20.71
CA THR A 59 -6.28 0.29 -20.89
C THR A 59 -5.21 -0.32 -19.98
N LYS A 60 -4.02 0.26 -19.96
CA LYS A 60 -2.92 -0.21 -19.09
C LYS A 60 -3.22 0.03 -17.62
N ALA A 61 -3.85 1.15 -17.28
CA ALA A 61 -4.24 1.44 -15.92
C ALA A 61 -5.28 0.42 -15.39
N ARG A 62 -6.26 0.02 -16.22
CA ARG A 62 -7.23 -1.03 -15.88
C ARG A 62 -6.54 -2.38 -15.70
N ALA A 63 -5.56 -2.70 -16.53
CA ALA A 63 -4.74 -3.90 -16.35
C ALA A 63 -4.01 -3.88 -15.00
N GLY A 64 -3.48 -2.72 -14.60
CA GLY A 64 -2.84 -2.54 -13.30
C GLY A 64 -3.79 -2.80 -12.13
N VAL A 65 -5.02 -2.29 -12.20
CA VAL A 65 -6.05 -2.56 -11.20
C VAL A 65 -6.34 -4.06 -11.11
N HIS A 66 -6.47 -4.71 -12.26
CA HIS A 66 -6.75 -6.16 -12.31
C HIS A 66 -5.63 -6.96 -11.63
N ILE A 67 -4.38 -6.61 -11.88
CA ILE A 67 -3.23 -7.27 -11.27
C ILE A 67 -3.21 -7.03 -9.75
N CYS A 68 -3.54 -5.83 -9.31
CA CYS A 68 -3.65 -5.53 -7.87
C CYS A 68 -4.71 -6.40 -7.20
N LEU A 69 -5.88 -6.53 -7.82
CA LEU A 69 -6.95 -7.37 -7.29
C LEU A 69 -6.57 -8.85 -7.22
N ALA A 70 -5.71 -9.30 -8.12
CA ALA A 70 -5.22 -10.69 -8.13
C ALA A 70 -4.12 -10.94 -7.09
N THR A 71 -3.42 -9.90 -6.66
CA THR A 71 -2.23 -10.02 -5.78
C THR A 71 -2.54 -9.68 -4.33
N PHE A 72 -3.36 -8.66 -4.08
CA PHE A 72 -3.58 -8.09 -2.75
C PHE A 72 -4.98 -8.33 -2.25
N GLU A 73 -5.10 -8.45 -0.93
CA GLU A 73 -6.38 -8.32 -0.26
C GLU A 73 -6.77 -6.84 -0.21
N ILE A 74 -8.04 -6.54 -0.36
CA ILE A 74 -8.53 -5.15 -0.34
C ILE A 74 -9.20 -4.88 1.00
N VAL A 75 -8.70 -3.86 1.71
CA VAL A 75 -9.29 -3.42 2.98
C VAL A 75 -10.41 -2.43 2.67
N PRO A 76 -11.65 -2.72 3.07
CA PRO A 76 -12.75 -1.79 2.85
C PRO A 76 -12.60 -0.53 3.69
N VAL A 77 -13.11 0.60 3.18
CA VAL A 77 -13.16 1.87 3.90
C VAL A 77 -14.62 2.20 4.19
N GLY A 78 -14.97 2.19 5.47
CA GLY A 78 -16.29 2.55 5.92
C GLY A 78 -16.34 3.91 6.62
N ARG A 79 -17.54 4.26 7.12
CA ARG A 79 -17.74 5.51 7.85
C ARG A 79 -16.79 5.64 9.04
N LEU A 80 -16.57 4.54 9.78
CA LEU A 80 -15.73 4.56 10.98
C LEU A 80 -14.30 5.01 10.63
N GLU A 81 -13.70 4.40 9.61
CA GLU A 81 -12.34 4.73 9.17
C GLU A 81 -12.23 6.17 8.71
N LEU A 82 -13.24 6.66 7.99
CA LEU A 82 -13.26 8.05 7.54
C LEU A 82 -13.38 9.03 8.70
N GLU A 83 -14.23 8.76 9.69
CA GLU A 83 -14.36 9.59 10.87
C GLU A 83 -13.07 9.59 11.70
N GLN A 84 -12.45 8.43 11.87
CA GLN A 84 -11.18 8.33 12.57
C GLN A 84 -10.07 9.10 11.85
N ALA A 85 -10.01 8.96 10.53
CA ALA A 85 -9.03 9.67 9.71
C ALA A 85 -9.21 11.20 9.79
N ASP A 86 -10.45 11.66 9.74
CA ASP A 86 -10.77 13.09 9.84
C ASP A 86 -10.38 13.68 11.20
N ALA A 87 -10.44 12.88 12.25
CA ALA A 87 -10.08 13.29 13.61
C ALA A 87 -8.55 13.29 13.87
N MET A 88 -7.76 12.68 12.99
CA MET A 88 -6.30 12.64 13.15
C MET A 88 -5.66 13.99 12.84
N ALA A 89 -4.56 14.29 13.55
CA ALA A 89 -3.84 15.55 13.39
C ALA A 89 -3.08 15.66 12.06
N GLY A 90 -2.76 14.55 11.39
CA GLY A 90 -2.05 14.56 10.11
C GLY A 90 -2.84 15.29 9.02
N SER A 91 -2.13 16.03 8.17
CA SER A 91 -2.76 16.86 7.13
C SER A 91 -3.18 16.08 5.88
N ASP A 92 -2.61 14.89 5.65
CA ASP A 92 -2.95 14.06 4.51
C ASP A 92 -4.05 13.07 4.90
N LEU A 93 -5.26 13.34 4.41
CA LEU A 93 -6.43 12.51 4.73
C LEU A 93 -6.26 11.07 4.24
N GLU A 94 -5.64 10.87 3.09
CA GLU A 94 -5.43 9.52 2.53
C GLU A 94 -4.49 8.70 3.41
N ASP A 95 -3.40 9.27 3.88
CA ASP A 95 -2.49 8.62 4.82
C ASP A 95 -3.21 8.28 6.13
N ASN A 96 -4.04 9.19 6.62
CA ASN A 96 -4.85 8.97 7.82
C ASN A 96 -5.83 7.80 7.63
N VAL A 97 -6.47 7.71 6.46
CA VAL A 97 -7.36 6.59 6.11
C VAL A 97 -6.59 5.27 6.08
N CYS A 98 -5.40 5.25 5.49
CA CYS A 98 -4.55 4.07 5.48
C CYS A 98 -4.23 3.60 6.90
N LEU A 99 -3.87 4.54 7.78
CA LEU A 99 -3.55 4.22 9.16
C LEU A 99 -4.76 3.66 9.91
N ALA A 100 -5.93 4.30 9.79
CA ALA A 100 -7.15 3.82 10.42
C ALA A 100 -7.52 2.42 9.93
N CYS A 101 -7.42 2.18 8.63
CA CYS A 101 -7.70 0.88 8.02
C CYS A 101 -6.74 -0.21 8.53
N ALA A 102 -5.43 0.09 8.60
CA ALA A 102 -4.44 -0.86 9.06
C ALA A 102 -4.68 -1.27 10.51
N VAL A 103 -5.00 -0.31 11.36
CA VAL A 103 -5.28 -0.57 12.79
C VAL A 103 -6.58 -1.36 12.94
N ASN A 104 -7.65 -0.95 12.27
CA ASN A 104 -8.96 -1.59 12.42
C ASN A 104 -9.00 -3.01 11.81
N ALA A 105 -8.20 -3.28 10.78
CA ALA A 105 -8.08 -4.60 10.19
C ALA A 105 -7.04 -5.48 10.93
N HIS A 106 -6.46 -4.99 12.01
CA HIS A 106 -5.47 -5.70 12.82
C HIS A 106 -4.25 -6.16 12.00
N LEU A 107 -3.78 -5.32 11.08
CA LEU A 107 -2.60 -5.61 10.29
C LEU A 107 -1.34 -5.44 11.14
N ASP A 108 -0.28 -6.14 10.76
CA ASP A 108 0.94 -6.22 11.56
C ASP A 108 1.90 -5.05 11.30
N ALA A 109 1.86 -4.48 10.10
CA ALA A 109 2.76 -3.39 9.72
C ALA A 109 2.21 -2.63 8.52
N ILE A 110 2.74 -1.41 8.33
CA ILE A 110 2.53 -0.60 7.12
C ILE A 110 3.86 -0.58 6.36
N VAL A 111 3.82 -0.79 5.05
CA VAL A 111 4.99 -0.73 4.17
C VAL A 111 4.88 0.50 3.28
N THR A 112 5.82 1.42 3.40
CA THR A 112 5.81 2.71 2.68
C THR A 112 7.24 3.18 2.39
N ARG A 113 7.40 3.95 1.32
CA ARG A 113 8.67 4.63 1.03
C ARG A 113 8.96 5.80 1.98
N ASN A 114 7.91 6.34 2.61
CA ASN A 114 8.00 7.53 3.45
C ASN A 114 7.47 7.25 4.86
N PRO A 115 8.25 6.56 5.72
CA PRO A 115 7.79 6.25 7.08
C PRO A 115 7.36 7.47 7.89
N LYS A 116 7.90 8.67 7.60
CA LYS A 116 7.51 9.91 8.29
C LYS A 116 6.05 10.25 8.15
N ASP A 117 5.41 9.85 7.04
CA ASP A 117 3.98 10.11 6.80
C ASP A 117 3.10 9.35 7.77
N PHE A 118 3.66 8.35 8.44
CA PHE A 118 2.97 7.50 9.41
C PHE A 118 3.63 7.55 10.80
N ALA A 119 4.26 8.68 11.15
CA ALA A 119 5.01 8.82 12.40
C ALA A 119 4.17 8.56 13.65
N ALA A 120 2.86 8.80 13.61
CA ALA A 120 1.95 8.55 14.72
C ALA A 120 1.38 7.12 14.77
N SER A 121 1.85 6.22 13.91
CA SER A 121 1.32 4.87 13.83
C SER A 121 1.60 4.06 15.10
N PRO A 122 0.56 3.38 15.66
CA PRO A 122 0.75 2.45 16.78
C PRO A 122 1.30 1.08 16.34
N ILE A 123 1.39 0.82 15.04
CA ILE A 123 1.95 -0.41 14.49
C ILE A 123 3.24 -0.11 13.74
N PRO A 124 4.14 -1.10 13.56
CA PRO A 124 5.40 -0.89 12.84
C PRO A 124 5.19 -0.33 11.44
N VAL A 125 6.05 0.61 11.06
CA VAL A 125 6.09 1.19 9.72
C VAL A 125 7.45 0.85 9.11
N LEU A 126 7.43 0.15 7.99
CA LEU A 126 8.62 -0.39 7.34
C LEU A 126 8.77 0.18 5.94
N THR A 127 10.02 0.42 5.53
CA THR A 127 10.31 0.65 4.12
C THR A 127 10.27 -0.68 3.36
N PRO A 128 10.13 -0.67 2.02
CA PRO A 128 10.28 -1.89 1.22
C PRO A 128 11.58 -2.65 1.53
N THR A 129 12.70 -1.95 1.64
CA THR A 129 13.99 -2.55 1.97
C THR A 129 13.95 -3.23 3.34
N GLU A 130 13.37 -2.59 4.33
CA GLU A 130 13.26 -3.15 5.68
C GLU A 130 12.37 -4.39 5.70
N LEU A 131 11.25 -4.38 4.97
CA LEU A 131 10.40 -5.56 4.86
C LEU A 131 11.15 -6.73 4.21
N LEU A 132 11.85 -6.47 3.10
CA LEU A 132 12.61 -7.50 2.39
C LEU A 132 13.69 -8.13 3.26
N ALA A 133 14.30 -7.33 4.15
CA ALA A 133 15.30 -7.84 5.09
C ALA A 133 14.72 -8.81 6.12
N LEU A 134 13.43 -8.77 6.38
CA LEU A 134 12.73 -9.69 7.29
C LEU A 134 12.32 -11.00 6.63
N LEU A 135 12.41 -11.09 5.30
CA LEU A 135 12.03 -12.29 4.57
C LEU A 135 13.12 -13.35 4.67
N PRO A 136 12.74 -14.64 4.79
CA PRO A 136 13.72 -15.71 4.72
C PRO A 136 14.45 -15.68 3.37
N LYS A 137 15.74 -15.84 3.37
CA LYS A 137 16.49 -16.01 2.13
C LYS A 137 16.15 -17.37 1.53
N ALA A 138 15.85 -17.35 0.24
CA ALA A 138 15.58 -18.59 -0.48
C ALA A 138 16.82 -19.48 -0.57
#